data_38eb6da35d47b8e855c71e7563d4b574
#
_entry.id   38eb6da35d47b8e855c71e7563d4b574
#
_cell.length_a   1.000
_cell.length_b   1.000
_cell.length_c   1.000
_cell.angle_alpha   90.00
_cell.angle_beta   90.00
_cell.angle_gamma   90.00
#
_symmetry.space_group_name_H-M   'P 1'
#
loop_
_entity.id
_entity.type
_entity.pdbx_description
1 polymer ?
#
loop_
_entity_poly.entity_id
_entity_poly.type
_entity_poly.pdbx_seq_one_letter_code
_entity_poly.pdbx_strand_id
1 'polypeptide(L)'
;AVGDTITSQPSGEQAEVKKILVADHEAESAFKGQPVTIQLNREVDVSRGCVLEKGSHVRQAANFKAEILWMDDVPLSIGKNFMVFLGTKKIPGILTKIDYRIDINTGEHVEATGLKKNEIALCEIAVTEPIVLDTFDHHRTQGELILIDRISNMTSACGVVTDTSVYDK
;
A
#
# COMPACT_ATOMS: atom_id res chain seq x y z
N ALA A 1 13.96 2.30 19.55
CA ALA A 1 14.52 1.88 20.84
C ALA A 1 13.44 1.89 21.92
N VAL A 2 13.70 1.24 23.04
CA VAL A 2 12.86 1.37 24.26
C VAL A 2 12.87 2.84 24.70
N GLY A 3 11.71 3.36 25.13
CA GLY A 3 11.50 4.78 25.46
C GLY A 3 11.12 5.69 24.26
N ASP A 4 11.14 5.15 23.04
CA ASP A 4 10.69 5.91 21.87
C ASP A 4 9.18 6.09 21.87
N THR A 5 8.72 7.30 21.58
CA THR A 5 7.31 7.54 21.27
C THR A 5 7.03 7.16 19.82
N ILE A 6 6.03 6.33 19.62
CA ILE A 6 5.57 5.90 18.31
C ILE A 6 4.11 6.30 18.10
N THR A 7 3.75 6.53 16.86
CA THR A 7 2.38 6.85 16.45
C THR A 7 1.82 5.70 15.60
N SER A 8 0.64 5.21 15.93
CA SER A 8 -0.10 4.25 15.12
C SER A 8 -0.87 4.98 14.04
N GLN A 9 -0.65 4.65 12.79
CA GLN A 9 -1.37 5.22 11.66
C GLN A 9 -2.32 4.18 11.04
N PRO A 10 -3.53 4.55 10.62
CA PRO A 10 -4.03 5.92 10.42
C PRO A 10 -4.69 6.58 11.66
N SER A 11 -4.82 5.91 12.80
CA SER A 11 -5.55 6.43 13.97
C SER A 11 -4.92 7.68 14.59
N GLY A 12 -3.61 7.86 14.48
CA GLY A 12 -2.85 8.94 15.10
C GLY A 12 -2.60 8.74 16.59
N GLU A 13 -2.97 7.59 17.17
CA GLU A 13 -2.72 7.30 18.57
C GLU A 13 -1.24 7.12 18.86
N GLN A 14 -0.78 7.68 19.98
CA GLN A 14 0.61 7.64 20.40
C GLN A 14 0.80 6.75 21.63
N ALA A 15 1.91 6.03 21.66
CA ALA A 15 2.36 5.27 22.81
C ALA A 15 3.89 5.24 22.87
N GLU A 16 4.41 4.95 24.03
CA GLU A 16 5.85 4.75 24.24
C GLU A 16 6.21 3.28 24.16
N VAL A 17 7.33 2.96 23.55
CA VAL A 17 7.87 1.61 23.51
C VAL A 17 8.40 1.25 24.90
N LYS A 18 7.70 0.36 25.58
CA LYS A 18 8.06 -0.12 26.93
C LYS A 18 9.10 -1.23 26.88
N LYS A 19 9.01 -2.12 25.92
CA LYS A 19 9.87 -3.30 25.81
C LYS A 19 9.97 -3.74 24.35
N ILE A 20 11.14 -4.23 23.97
CA ILE A 20 11.40 -4.88 22.69
C ILE A 20 11.90 -6.30 22.96
N LEU A 21 11.29 -7.29 22.30
CA LEU A 21 11.75 -8.67 22.34
C LEU A 21 12.23 -9.09 20.95
N VAL A 22 13.43 -9.61 20.89
CA VAL A 22 14.01 -10.25 19.69
C VAL A 22 14.07 -11.74 19.98
N ALA A 23 13.24 -12.52 19.31
CA ALA A 23 12.95 -13.89 19.72
C ALA A 23 12.52 -13.91 21.21
N ASP A 24 13.26 -14.60 22.08
CA ASP A 24 12.95 -14.74 23.51
C ASP A 24 13.78 -13.81 24.41
N HIS A 25 14.55 -12.88 23.84
CA HIS A 25 15.44 -12.00 24.58
C HIS A 25 14.98 -10.54 24.54
N GLU A 26 15.11 -9.86 25.68
CA GLU A 26 14.90 -8.42 25.75
C GLU A 26 16.05 -7.68 25.07
N ALA A 27 15.70 -6.67 24.27
CA ALA A 27 16.65 -5.81 23.59
C ALA A 27 16.31 -4.33 23.85
N GLU A 28 17.31 -3.48 23.92
CA GLU A 28 17.13 -2.04 24.09
C GLU A 28 16.72 -1.36 22.77
N SER A 29 17.09 -1.96 21.64
CA SER A 29 16.77 -1.43 20.31
C SER A 29 16.64 -2.56 19.29
N ALA A 30 16.03 -2.22 18.14
CA ALA A 30 15.91 -3.09 16.99
C ALA A 30 16.30 -2.32 15.71
N PHE A 31 16.65 -3.06 14.68
CA PHE A 31 17.05 -2.50 13.38
C PHE A 31 16.20 -3.03 12.23
N LYS A 32 16.31 -2.37 11.09
CA LYS A 32 15.54 -2.71 9.88
C LYS A 32 15.74 -4.18 9.47
N GLY A 33 14.63 -4.87 9.22
CA GLY A 33 14.62 -6.28 8.79
C GLY A 33 14.62 -7.28 9.93
N GLN A 34 14.71 -6.83 11.18
CA GLN A 34 14.68 -7.71 12.35
C GLN A 34 13.22 -7.96 12.79
N PRO A 35 12.77 -9.22 12.89
CA PRO A 35 11.47 -9.52 13.47
C PRO A 35 11.51 -9.31 14.99
N VAL A 36 10.57 -8.52 15.49
CA VAL A 36 10.52 -8.13 16.89
C VAL A 36 9.09 -8.14 17.43
N THR A 37 8.95 -8.34 18.74
CA THR A 37 7.74 -8.05 19.49
C THR A 37 7.93 -6.76 20.26
N ILE A 38 7.03 -5.81 20.09
CA ILE A 38 7.04 -4.52 20.78
C ILE A 38 5.91 -4.51 21.80
N GLN A 39 6.22 -4.20 23.04
CA GLN A 39 5.25 -3.91 24.08
C GLN A 39 5.18 -2.40 24.29
N LEU A 40 3.96 -1.86 24.28
CA LEU A 40 3.68 -0.46 24.50
C LEU A 40 3.32 -0.18 25.97
N ASN A 41 3.50 1.07 26.40
CA ASN A 41 3.19 1.49 27.77
C ASN A 41 1.70 1.65 28.04
N ARG A 42 0.88 1.69 26.98
CA ARG A 42 -0.59 1.73 27.04
C ARG A 42 -1.20 0.94 25.89
N GLU A 43 -2.47 0.64 25.99
CA GLU A 43 -3.24 0.06 24.87
C GLU A 43 -3.49 1.14 23.82
N VAL A 44 -3.21 0.80 22.56
CA VAL A 44 -3.54 1.55 21.36
C VAL A 44 -4.05 0.56 20.32
N ASP A 45 -4.89 1.02 19.42
CA ASP A 45 -5.35 0.18 18.32
C ASP A 45 -4.22 -0.03 17.30
N VAL A 46 -3.65 -1.23 17.34
CA VAL A 46 -2.62 -1.68 16.40
C VAL A 46 -3.06 -3.01 15.81
N SER A 47 -3.80 -2.94 14.73
CA SER A 47 -4.24 -4.10 13.97
C SER A 47 -3.41 -4.28 12.69
N ARG A 48 -3.60 -5.43 12.03
CA ARG A 48 -2.95 -5.66 10.74
C ARG A 48 -3.37 -4.59 9.73
N GLY A 49 -2.40 -3.94 9.11
CA GLY A 49 -2.60 -2.82 8.18
C GLY A 49 -2.29 -1.46 8.79
N CYS A 50 -2.11 -1.37 10.12
CA CYS A 50 -1.57 -0.17 10.75
C CYS A 50 -0.06 -0.07 10.51
N VAL A 51 0.43 1.16 10.49
CA VAL A 51 1.86 1.48 10.42
C VAL A 51 2.27 2.20 11.69
N LEU A 52 3.27 1.68 12.37
CA LEU A 52 3.89 2.35 13.51
C LEU A 52 5.04 3.23 13.00
N GLU A 53 4.96 4.53 13.28
CA GLU A 53 5.98 5.49 12.89
C GLU A 53 6.64 6.16 14.10
N LYS A 54 7.89 6.59 13.90
CA LYS A 54 8.64 7.40 14.86
C LYS A 54 9.12 8.68 14.18
N GLY A 55 8.46 9.81 14.46
CA GLY A 55 8.89 11.14 14.01
C GLY A 55 8.88 11.39 12.50
N SER A 56 8.37 10.46 11.72
CA SER A 56 8.10 10.63 10.30
C SER A 56 6.63 11.00 10.10
N HIS A 57 6.36 11.69 9.00
CA HIS A 57 4.99 11.92 8.58
C HIS A 57 4.70 11.00 7.40
N VAL A 58 4.18 9.80 7.67
CA VAL A 58 3.73 8.91 6.61
C VAL A 58 2.55 9.52 5.88
N ARG A 59 2.53 9.34 4.57
CA ARG A 59 1.42 9.82 3.74
C ARG A 59 0.22 8.91 3.91
N GLN A 60 -0.96 9.51 3.85
CA GLN A 60 -2.23 8.79 3.82
C GLN A 60 -3.04 9.30 2.63
N ALA A 61 -3.61 8.39 1.87
CA ALA A 61 -4.50 8.74 0.77
C ALA A 61 -5.56 7.65 0.56
N ALA A 62 -6.73 8.06 0.08
CA ALA A 62 -7.78 7.17 -0.39
C ALA A 62 -7.82 7.06 -1.92
N ASN A 63 -7.04 7.89 -2.62
CA ASN A 63 -6.90 7.88 -4.07
C ASN A 63 -5.41 8.03 -4.42
N PHE A 64 -4.95 7.26 -5.37
CA PHE A 64 -3.55 7.28 -5.78
C PHE A 64 -3.41 6.78 -7.21
N LYS A 65 -2.26 7.09 -7.85
CA LYS A 65 -1.88 6.51 -9.12
C LYS A 65 -0.90 5.37 -8.94
N ALA A 66 -1.11 4.34 -9.72
CA ALA A 66 -0.23 3.19 -9.75
C ALA A 66 0.00 2.73 -11.19
N GLU A 67 1.23 2.38 -11.49
CA GLU A 67 1.55 1.64 -12.70
C GLU A 67 1.30 0.16 -12.43
N ILE A 68 0.38 -0.45 -13.16
CA ILE A 68 -0.04 -1.84 -12.97
C ILE A 68 0.26 -2.71 -14.18
N LEU A 69 0.66 -3.95 -13.91
CA LEU A 69 0.71 -5.03 -14.88
C LEU A 69 -0.54 -5.89 -14.74
N TRP A 70 -1.35 -5.95 -15.79
CA TRP A 70 -2.54 -6.79 -15.82
C TRP A 70 -2.19 -8.25 -16.14
N MET A 71 -2.57 -9.19 -15.28
CA MET A 71 -2.20 -10.61 -15.38
C MET A 71 -3.39 -11.54 -15.60
N ASP A 72 -4.62 -11.04 -15.46
CA ASP A 72 -5.83 -11.84 -15.60
C ASP A 72 -6.16 -12.09 -17.09
N ASP A 73 -6.78 -13.25 -17.36
CA ASP A 73 -7.28 -13.58 -18.70
C ASP A 73 -8.54 -12.76 -19.06
N VAL A 74 -9.32 -12.37 -18.05
CA VAL A 74 -10.46 -11.45 -18.23
C VAL A 74 -9.93 -10.03 -18.37
N PRO A 75 -10.25 -9.31 -19.45
CA PRO A 75 -9.78 -7.94 -19.61
C PRO A 75 -10.23 -7.01 -18.47
N LEU A 76 -9.35 -6.10 -18.10
CA LEU A 76 -9.66 -5.04 -17.16
C LEU A 76 -10.61 -4.02 -17.79
N SER A 77 -11.62 -3.60 -17.07
CA SER A 77 -12.46 -2.46 -17.39
C SER A 77 -12.50 -1.44 -16.25
N ILE A 78 -12.68 -0.18 -16.60
CA ILE A 78 -12.89 0.90 -15.63
C ILE A 78 -14.15 0.60 -14.80
N GLY A 79 -14.09 0.89 -13.49
CA GLY A 79 -15.18 0.62 -12.55
C GLY A 79 -15.15 -0.77 -11.93
N LYS A 80 -14.19 -1.62 -12.28
CA LYS A 80 -14.05 -2.94 -11.66
C LYS A 80 -13.56 -2.82 -10.22
N ASN A 81 -14.20 -3.58 -9.32
CA ASN A 81 -13.88 -3.63 -7.90
C ASN A 81 -12.86 -4.73 -7.60
N PHE A 82 -11.93 -4.42 -6.73
CA PHE A 82 -10.87 -5.31 -6.28
C PHE A 82 -10.73 -5.29 -4.76
N MET A 83 -10.05 -6.30 -4.22
CA MET A 83 -9.32 -6.17 -2.95
C MET A 83 -7.91 -5.71 -3.26
N VAL A 84 -7.56 -4.55 -2.75
CA VAL A 84 -6.22 -3.98 -2.85
C VAL A 84 -5.41 -4.43 -1.65
N PHE A 85 -4.27 -5.06 -1.91
CA PHE A 85 -3.27 -5.39 -0.90
C PHE A 85 -2.10 -4.44 -1.10
N LEU A 86 -1.83 -3.61 -0.10
CA LEU A 86 -0.72 -2.69 -0.08
C LEU A 86 -0.03 -2.77 1.29
N GLY A 87 1.24 -3.15 1.30
CA GLY A 87 1.93 -3.49 2.53
C GLY A 87 1.21 -4.62 3.26
N THR A 88 0.81 -4.38 4.51
CA THR A 88 0.01 -5.32 5.32
C THR A 88 -1.49 -5.01 5.29
N LYS A 89 -1.91 -3.92 4.63
CA LYS A 89 -3.31 -3.50 4.51
C LYS A 89 -4.01 -4.26 3.39
N LYS A 90 -5.21 -4.73 3.68
CA LYS A 90 -6.16 -5.31 2.73
C LYS A 90 -7.43 -4.47 2.75
N ILE A 91 -7.80 -3.88 1.62
CA ILE A 91 -8.90 -2.92 1.55
C ILE A 91 -9.65 -3.03 0.22
N PRO A 92 -10.99 -2.89 0.20
CA PRO A 92 -11.72 -2.76 -1.05
C PRO A 92 -11.32 -1.50 -1.81
N GLY A 93 -11.17 -1.64 -3.11
CA GLY A 93 -10.88 -0.53 -4.00
C GLY A 93 -11.49 -0.70 -5.37
N ILE A 94 -11.49 0.38 -6.12
CA ILE A 94 -12.03 0.45 -7.47
C ILE A 94 -11.01 1.12 -8.38
N LEU A 95 -10.86 0.61 -9.59
CA LEU A 95 -10.11 1.29 -10.64
C LEU A 95 -11.02 2.34 -11.28
N THR A 96 -10.68 3.61 -11.06
CA THR A 96 -11.51 4.75 -11.48
C THR A 96 -11.17 5.25 -12.87
N LYS A 97 -9.89 5.12 -13.27
CA LYS A 97 -9.41 5.64 -14.56
C LYS A 97 -8.16 4.90 -15.01
N ILE A 98 -7.98 4.82 -16.32
CA ILE A 98 -6.72 4.48 -16.97
C ILE A 98 -6.21 5.77 -17.62
N ASP A 99 -5.06 6.28 -17.17
CA ASP A 99 -4.48 7.49 -17.75
C ASP A 99 -3.91 7.18 -19.14
N TYR A 100 -3.13 6.12 -19.23
CA TYR A 100 -2.58 5.61 -20.48
C TYR A 100 -2.06 4.18 -20.30
N ARG A 101 -1.98 3.44 -21.39
CA ARG A 101 -1.27 2.16 -21.49
C ARG A 101 0.13 2.42 -22.03
N ILE A 102 1.10 1.65 -21.56
CA ILE A 102 2.48 1.70 -22.06
C ILE A 102 2.62 0.63 -23.13
N ASP A 103 3.00 1.02 -24.35
CA ASP A 103 3.37 0.06 -25.38
C ASP A 103 4.75 -0.52 -25.05
N ILE A 104 4.79 -1.82 -24.78
CA ILE A 104 6.02 -2.51 -24.31
C ILE A 104 7.11 -2.57 -25.39
N ASN A 105 6.77 -2.37 -26.67
CA ASN A 105 7.73 -2.41 -27.77
C ASN A 105 8.37 -1.04 -28.02
N THR A 106 7.58 0.02 -27.88
CA THR A 106 8.02 1.39 -28.20
C THR A 106 8.27 2.24 -26.94
N GLY A 107 7.67 1.89 -25.80
CA GLY A 107 7.65 2.71 -24.59
C GLY A 107 6.67 3.88 -24.67
N GLU A 108 5.90 4.01 -25.76
CA GLU A 108 4.98 5.12 -25.94
C GLU A 108 3.72 4.99 -25.08
N HIS A 109 3.15 6.13 -24.72
CA HIS A 109 1.89 6.21 -24.01
C HIS A 109 0.73 6.19 -25.00
N VAL A 110 -0.14 5.21 -24.84
CA VAL A 110 -1.30 4.98 -25.73
C VAL A 110 -2.58 5.13 -24.92
N GLU A 111 -3.56 5.82 -25.48
CA GLU A 111 -4.89 5.91 -24.87
C GLU A 111 -5.53 4.52 -24.79
N ALA A 112 -6.11 4.20 -23.62
CA ALA A 112 -6.76 2.92 -23.42
C ALA A 112 -7.94 3.04 -22.45
N THR A 113 -9.00 2.28 -22.70
CA THR A 113 -10.19 2.18 -21.84
C THR A 113 -10.27 0.84 -21.10
N GLY A 114 -9.29 -0.02 -21.31
CA GLY A 114 -9.17 -1.33 -20.67
C GLY A 114 -7.78 -1.91 -20.90
N LEU A 115 -7.48 -3.01 -20.24
CA LEU A 115 -6.21 -3.74 -20.39
C LEU A 115 -6.48 -5.21 -20.69
N LYS A 116 -5.66 -5.76 -21.56
CA LYS A 116 -5.53 -7.20 -21.78
C LYS A 116 -4.37 -7.74 -20.96
N LYS A 117 -4.33 -9.06 -20.83
CA LYS A 117 -3.24 -9.76 -20.16
C LYS A 117 -1.85 -9.32 -20.66
N ASN A 118 -0.93 -9.13 -19.73
CA ASN A 118 0.44 -8.66 -19.97
C ASN A 118 0.57 -7.20 -20.46
N GLU A 119 -0.49 -6.42 -20.38
CA GLU A 119 -0.42 -4.98 -20.65
C GLU A 119 -0.12 -4.20 -19.35
N ILE A 120 0.65 -3.13 -19.50
CA ILE A 120 1.03 -2.22 -18.42
C ILE A 120 0.34 -0.87 -18.64
N ALA A 121 -0.20 -0.28 -17.59
CA ALA A 121 -0.82 1.03 -17.66
C ALA A 121 -0.67 1.82 -16.37
N LEU A 122 -0.68 3.14 -16.48
CA LEU A 122 -0.88 4.04 -15.36
C LEU A 122 -2.37 4.18 -15.08
N CYS A 123 -2.77 3.85 -13.87
CA CYS A 123 -4.17 3.81 -13.45
C CYS A 123 -4.39 4.63 -12.18
N GLU A 124 -5.58 5.18 -12.02
CA GLU A 124 -6.07 5.76 -10.78
C GLU A 124 -6.89 4.71 -10.01
N ILE A 125 -6.57 4.55 -8.74
CA ILE A 125 -7.23 3.61 -7.83
C ILE A 125 -7.79 4.39 -6.65
N ALA A 126 -9.06 4.17 -6.33
CA ALA A 126 -9.71 4.67 -5.13
C ALA A 126 -9.98 3.52 -4.16
N VAL A 127 -9.67 3.73 -2.89
CA VAL A 127 -9.95 2.78 -1.80
C VAL A 127 -11.00 3.36 -0.85
N THR A 128 -11.63 2.51 -0.05
CA THR A 128 -12.81 2.89 0.76
C THR A 128 -12.49 3.83 1.93
N GLU A 129 -11.24 3.89 2.37
CA GLU A 129 -10.78 4.78 3.44
C GLU A 129 -9.31 5.14 3.20
N PRO A 130 -8.80 6.25 3.75
CA PRO A 130 -7.38 6.58 3.67
C PRO A 130 -6.51 5.47 4.27
N ILE A 131 -5.47 5.11 3.55
CA ILE A 131 -4.45 4.14 3.97
C ILE A 131 -3.08 4.77 3.93
N VAL A 132 -2.18 4.23 4.74
CA VAL A 132 -0.77 4.62 4.68
C VAL A 132 -0.15 4.04 3.42
N LEU A 133 0.39 4.91 2.58
CA LEU A 133 1.09 4.54 1.36
C LEU A 133 2.15 5.58 0.99
N ASP A 134 3.09 5.18 0.15
CA ASP A 134 4.09 6.07 -0.41
C ASP A 134 4.39 5.64 -1.85
N THR A 135 5.11 6.46 -2.59
CA THR A 135 5.60 6.04 -3.90
C THR A 135 6.63 4.92 -3.75
N PHE A 136 6.64 3.99 -4.70
CA PHE A 136 7.55 2.84 -4.67
C PHE A 136 9.02 3.25 -4.62
N ASP A 137 9.39 4.33 -5.30
CA ASP A 137 10.76 4.86 -5.32
C ASP A 137 11.18 5.39 -3.96
N HIS A 138 10.26 5.96 -3.19
CA HIS A 138 10.53 6.49 -1.87
C HIS A 138 10.49 5.40 -0.78
N HIS A 139 9.47 4.53 -0.81
CA HIS A 139 9.31 3.46 0.17
C HIS A 139 8.70 2.18 -0.44
N ARG A 140 9.55 1.24 -0.86
CA ARG A 140 9.12 0.03 -1.60
C ARG A 140 7.97 -0.72 -0.96
N THR A 141 8.06 -1.07 0.31
CA THR A 141 7.04 -1.88 1.00
C THR A 141 5.67 -1.19 1.10
N GLN A 142 5.64 0.15 1.09
CA GLN A 142 4.41 0.94 1.12
C GLN A 142 4.01 1.45 -0.26
N GLY A 143 4.76 1.10 -1.29
CA GLY A 143 4.54 1.50 -2.67
C GLY A 143 4.24 0.34 -3.62
N GLU A 144 4.30 -0.91 -3.17
CA GLU A 144 3.94 -2.07 -3.97
C GLU A 144 2.55 -2.59 -3.62
N LEU A 145 1.79 -2.99 -4.63
CA LEU A 145 0.42 -3.48 -4.44
C LEU A 145 0.10 -4.68 -5.32
N ILE A 146 -0.91 -5.42 -4.90
CA ILE A 146 -1.59 -6.40 -5.74
C ILE A 146 -3.09 -6.14 -5.74
N LEU A 147 -3.73 -6.40 -6.88
CA LEU A 147 -5.17 -6.37 -7.05
C LEU A 147 -5.71 -7.79 -7.13
N ILE A 148 -6.64 -8.13 -6.27
CA ILE A 148 -7.27 -9.44 -6.22
C ILE A 148 -8.73 -9.28 -6.61
N ASP A 149 -9.18 -10.08 -7.56
CA ASP A 149 -10.58 -10.15 -7.96
C ASP A 149 -11.44 -10.61 -6.79
N ARG A 150 -12.52 -9.89 -6.50
CA ARG A 150 -13.37 -10.15 -5.33
C ARG A 150 -14.25 -11.38 -5.47
N ILE A 151 -14.43 -11.89 -6.66
CA ILE A 151 -15.29 -13.05 -6.95
C ILE A 151 -14.44 -14.32 -6.98
N SER A 152 -13.39 -14.32 -7.80
CA SER A 152 -12.53 -15.49 -7.98
C SER A 152 -11.48 -15.65 -6.88
N ASN A 153 -11.17 -14.59 -6.13
CA ASN A 153 -10.05 -14.51 -5.18
C ASN A 153 -8.67 -14.75 -5.84
N MET A 154 -8.58 -14.57 -7.14
CA MET A 154 -7.33 -14.69 -7.89
C MET A 154 -6.65 -13.34 -8.02
N THR A 155 -5.32 -13.34 -8.03
CA THR A 155 -4.54 -12.14 -8.32
C THR A 155 -4.75 -11.73 -9.78
N SER A 156 -5.28 -10.53 -9.98
CA SER A 156 -5.56 -10.01 -11.32
C SER A 156 -4.48 -9.05 -11.82
N ALA A 157 -3.80 -8.34 -10.90
CA ALA A 157 -2.72 -7.43 -11.24
C ALA A 157 -1.72 -7.25 -10.10
N CYS A 158 -0.52 -6.84 -10.46
CA CYS A 158 0.45 -6.26 -9.53
C CYS A 158 0.86 -4.88 -10.02
N GLY A 159 1.37 -4.05 -9.11
CA GLY A 159 1.78 -2.71 -9.49
C GLY A 159 2.55 -1.96 -8.43
N VAL A 160 2.94 -0.76 -8.80
CA VAL A 160 3.69 0.16 -7.94
C VAL A 160 3.01 1.52 -7.91
N VAL A 161 2.93 2.09 -6.72
CA VAL A 161 2.41 3.45 -6.51
C VAL A 161 3.40 4.45 -7.09
N THR A 162 2.94 5.32 -7.95
CA THR A 162 3.75 6.34 -8.61
C THR A 162 3.45 7.75 -8.14
N ASP A 163 2.20 7.99 -7.71
CA ASP A 163 1.78 9.29 -7.22
C ASP A 163 0.67 9.15 -6.16
N THR A 164 0.81 9.90 -5.07
CA THR A 164 -0.14 9.95 -3.96
C THR A 164 -0.83 11.32 -3.85
N SER A 165 -0.46 12.27 -4.70
CA SER A 165 -0.89 13.68 -4.63
C SER A 165 -2.18 13.96 -5.39
N VAL A 166 -2.84 12.93 -5.92
CA VAL A 166 -3.97 13.09 -6.86
C VAL A 166 -5.14 13.86 -6.27
N TYR A 167 -5.22 14.04 -4.94
CA TYR A 167 -6.33 14.75 -4.28
C TYR A 167 -5.93 15.50 -2.99
N ASP A 168 -4.71 15.99 -2.88
CA ASP A 168 -4.39 17.02 -1.90
C ASP A 168 -5.03 18.36 -2.36
N LYS A 169 -6.35 18.49 -2.11
CA LYS A 169 -7.08 19.75 -2.19
C LYS A 169 -7.96 19.91 -0.97
#